data_d942264a451288b74f02530bbcf840dd
#
_entry.id   d942264a451288b74f02530bbcf840dd
#
_cell.length_a   1.000
_cell.length_b   1.000
_cell.length_c   1.000
_cell.angle_alpha   90.00
_cell.angle_beta   90.00
_cell.angle_gamma   90.00
#
_symmetry.space_group_name_H-M   'P 1'
#
loop_
_entity.id
_entity.type
_entity.pdbx_description
1 polymer ?
#
loop_
_entity_poly.entity_id
_entity_poly.type
_entity_poly.pdbx_seq_one_letter_code
_entity_poly.pdbx_strand_id
1 'polypeptide(L)' 'MSKHHLVVFANYCRDTGFSLVEAIKYVGDNLETDAIDNDVAYAYESTYEELMQFCATQNE' A
#
# COMPACT_ATOMS: atom_id res chain seq x y z
N MET A 1 -12.69 -4.73 9.09
CA MET A 1 -11.55 -5.50 8.70
C MET A 1 -10.65 -4.79 7.74
N SER A 2 -11.10 -4.56 6.51
CA SER A 2 -10.25 -3.87 5.55
C SER A 2 -9.89 -2.47 6.00
N LYS A 3 -10.74 -1.87 6.85
CA LYS A 3 -10.45 -0.55 7.39
C LYS A 3 -9.15 -0.49 8.16
N HIS A 4 -8.86 -1.54 8.95
CA HIS A 4 -7.64 -1.58 9.73
C HIS A 4 -6.42 -1.62 8.81
N HIS A 5 -6.49 -2.42 7.76
CA HIS A 5 -5.37 -2.54 6.85
C HIS A 5 -5.16 -1.26 6.05
N LEU A 6 -6.24 -0.58 5.70
CA LEU A 6 -6.12 0.71 5.02
C LEU A 6 -5.44 1.74 5.90
N VAL A 7 -5.73 1.72 7.22
CA VAL A 7 -5.09 2.63 8.15
C VAL A 7 -3.60 2.34 8.24
N VAL A 8 -3.23 1.06 8.31
CA VAL A 8 -1.81 0.67 8.36
C VAL A 8 -1.09 1.19 7.12
N PHE A 9 -1.69 0.99 5.96
CA PHE A 9 -1.06 1.42 4.71
C PHE A 9 -0.98 2.95 4.64
N ALA A 10 -2.01 3.65 5.10
CA ALA A 10 -2.01 5.11 5.10
C ALA A 10 -0.92 5.66 6.01
N ASN A 11 -0.73 5.03 7.17
CA ASN A 11 0.35 5.44 8.07
C ASN A 11 1.72 5.23 7.44
N TYR A 12 1.87 4.14 6.70
CA TYR A 12 3.11 3.89 5.97
C TYR A 12 3.38 4.99 4.96
N CYS A 13 2.36 5.41 4.21
CA CYS A 13 2.51 6.49 3.23
C CYS A 13 2.96 7.78 3.92
N ARG A 14 2.35 8.10 5.05
CA ARG A 14 2.68 9.31 5.77
C ARG A 14 4.11 9.27 6.30
N ASP A 15 4.51 8.13 6.84
CA ASP A 15 5.84 8.00 7.43
C ASP A 15 6.94 8.08 6.39
N THR A 16 6.69 7.58 5.20
CA THR A 16 7.69 7.58 4.13
C THR A 16 7.65 8.83 3.27
N GLY A 17 6.53 9.54 3.30
CA GLY A 17 6.36 10.71 2.44
C GLY A 17 5.91 10.36 1.03
N PHE A 18 5.60 9.10 0.76
CA PHE A 18 5.10 8.70 -0.55
C PHE A 18 3.65 9.13 -0.74
N SER A 19 3.27 9.42 -1.99
CA SER A 19 1.86 9.47 -2.33
C SER A 19 1.30 8.05 -2.30
N LEU A 20 -0.02 7.92 -2.30
CA LEU A 20 -0.60 6.58 -2.26
C LEU A 20 -0.18 5.75 -3.47
N VAL A 21 -0.20 6.34 -4.66
CA VAL A 21 0.21 5.61 -5.86
C VAL A 21 1.66 5.19 -5.78
N GLU A 22 2.53 6.07 -5.32
CA GLU A 22 3.95 5.74 -5.18
C GLU A 22 4.16 4.62 -4.18
N ALA A 23 3.42 4.67 -3.06
CA ALA A 23 3.55 3.63 -2.03
C ALA A 23 3.08 2.28 -2.57
N ILE A 24 2.00 2.26 -3.33
CA ILE A 24 1.49 1.02 -3.90
C ILE A 24 2.54 0.40 -4.82
N LYS A 25 3.15 1.20 -5.67
CA LYS A 25 4.18 0.71 -6.58
C LYS A 25 5.40 0.21 -5.83
N TYR A 26 5.85 0.98 -4.86
CA TYR A 26 7.05 0.63 -4.11
C TYR A 26 6.83 -0.67 -3.32
N VAL A 27 5.72 -0.77 -2.63
CA VAL A 27 5.43 -1.97 -1.84
C VAL A 27 5.28 -3.17 -2.76
N GLY A 28 4.56 -3.02 -3.86
CA GLY A 28 4.38 -4.12 -4.81
C GLY A 28 5.69 -4.62 -5.39
N ASP A 29 6.61 -3.71 -5.67
CA ASP A 29 7.90 -4.09 -6.24
C ASP A 29 8.82 -4.74 -5.22
N ASN A 30 8.59 -4.53 -3.93
CA ASN A 30 9.50 -4.96 -2.88
C ASN A 30 8.88 -5.96 -1.90
N LEU A 31 7.78 -6.60 -2.28
CA LEU A 31 7.10 -7.53 -1.37
C LEU A 31 7.99 -8.69 -0.92
N GLU A 32 8.92 -9.10 -1.77
CA GLU A 32 9.77 -10.25 -1.47
C GLU A 32 11.12 -9.84 -0.88
N THR A 33 11.28 -8.57 -0.56
CA THR A 33 12.52 -8.09 0.01
C THR A 33 12.31 -7.73 1.48
N ASP A 34 13.42 -7.45 2.17
CA ASP A 34 13.34 -7.01 3.56
C ASP A 34 13.02 -5.53 3.69
N ALA A 35 12.81 -4.85 2.57
CA ALA A 35 12.54 -3.41 2.60
C ALA A 35 11.15 -3.08 3.13
N ILE A 36 10.24 -4.04 3.12
CA ILE A 36 8.85 -3.82 3.51
C ILE A 36 8.55 -4.60 4.78
N ASP A 37 8.02 -3.92 5.79
CA ASP A 37 7.61 -4.57 7.03
C ASP A 37 6.45 -5.53 6.76
N ASN A 38 6.37 -6.58 7.56
CA ASN A 38 5.32 -7.59 7.42
C ASN A 38 3.94 -6.98 7.53
N ASP A 39 3.75 -6.03 8.43
CA ASP A 39 2.45 -5.38 8.61
C ASP A 39 2.02 -4.66 7.35
N VAL A 40 2.95 -3.96 6.71
CA VAL A 40 2.66 -3.21 5.50
C VAL A 40 2.39 -4.16 4.34
N ALA A 41 3.19 -5.22 4.23
CA ALA A 41 2.98 -6.20 3.17
C ALA A 41 1.62 -6.87 3.31
N TYR A 42 1.26 -7.23 4.52
CA TYR A 42 -0.04 -7.86 4.77
C TYR A 42 -1.19 -6.89 4.46
N ALA A 43 -1.04 -5.64 4.86
CA ALA A 43 -2.05 -4.63 4.56
C ALA A 43 -2.21 -4.44 3.05
N TYR A 44 -1.09 -4.42 2.33
CA TYR A 44 -1.12 -4.28 0.88
C TYR A 44 -1.91 -5.43 0.25
N GLU A 45 -1.61 -6.66 0.66
CA GLU A 45 -2.28 -7.84 0.08
C GLU A 45 -3.75 -7.88 0.44
N SER A 46 -4.08 -7.52 1.68
CA SER A 46 -5.46 -7.58 2.16
C SER A 46 -6.35 -6.54 1.50
N THR A 47 -5.79 -5.43 1.03
CA THR A 47 -6.55 -4.37 0.40
C THR A 47 -6.16 -4.17 -1.06
N TYR A 48 -5.59 -5.21 -1.66
CA TYR A 48 -5.04 -5.10 -3.00
C TYR A 48 -6.06 -4.60 -4.02
N GLU A 49 -7.28 -5.12 -3.98
CA GLU A 49 -8.30 -4.73 -4.94
C GLU A 49 -8.67 -3.26 -4.80
N GLU A 50 -8.83 -2.79 -3.56
CA GLU A 50 -9.13 -1.39 -3.33
C GLU A 50 -8.00 -0.50 -3.80
N LEU A 51 -6.77 -0.91 -3.52
CA LEU A 51 -5.61 -0.13 -3.92
C LEU A 51 -5.49 -0.06 -5.44
N MET A 52 -5.75 -1.16 -6.12
CA MET A 52 -5.69 -1.17 -7.58
C MET A 52 -6.78 -0.32 -8.19
N GLN A 53 -7.98 -0.33 -7.60
CA GLN A 53 -9.06 0.53 -8.08
C GLN A 53 -8.70 1.99 -7.91
N PHE A 54 -8.06 2.34 -6.80
CA PHE A 54 -7.63 3.70 -6.58
C PHE A 54 -6.62 4.13 -7.64
N CYS A 55 -5.65 3.27 -7.94
CA CYS A 55 -4.66 3.58 -8.96
C CYS A 55 -5.30 3.77 -10.33
N ALA A 56 -6.25 2.92 -10.66
CA ALA A 56 -6.92 3.04 -11.96
C ALA A 56 -7.66 4.37 -12.06
N THR A 57 -8.30 4.79 -10.97
CA THR A 57 -8.99 6.07 -10.94
C THR A 57 -8.03 7.23 -11.12
N GLN A 58 -6.87 7.13 -10.47
CA GLN A 58 -5.89 8.20 -10.53
C GLN A 58 -5.22 8.32 -11.89
N ASN A 59 -5.19 7.24 -12.63
CA ASN A 59 -4.53 7.23 -13.93
C ASN A 59 -5.39 7.83 -15.04
N GLU A 60 -6.59 8.25 -14.70
CA GLU A 60 -7.40 8.94 -15.68
C GLU A 60 -7.12 10.41 -15.66
#